data_f4e2dfc7554b4475e297a06c4a7a9efc
#
_entry.id   f4e2dfc7554b4475e297a06c4a7a9efc
#
_cell.length_a   1.000
_cell.length_b   1.000
_cell.length_c   1.000
_cell.angle_alpha   90.00
_cell.angle_beta   90.00
_cell.angle_gamma   90.00
#
_symmetry.space_group_name_H-M   'P 1'
#
loop_
_entity.id
_entity.type
_entity.pdbx_description
1 polymer ?
#
loop_
_entity_poly.entity_id
_entity_poly.type
_entity_poly.pdbx_seq_one_letter_code
_entity_poly.pdbx_strand_id
1 'polypeptide(L)'
;MKNYNDTNYIKDNTIFIFTTGSQLNLNFDGDCKTGKWKVRTDKIPDNIIIYHKVNNEDSNATIYKGSIIKYEPTDIEKRYDIIFGNVETAGHTKSNWHEFIGSKTTSPIVYK
;
A
#
# COMPACT_ATOMS: atom_id res chain seq x y z
N MET A 1 0.92 -19.18 -5.17
CA MET A 1 0.55 -17.77 -5.06
C MET A 1 0.78 -17.06 -6.39
N LYS A 2 -0.13 -16.19 -6.76
CA LYS A 2 -0.03 -15.50 -8.04
C LYS A 2 1.12 -14.51 -8.07
N ASN A 3 1.77 -14.40 -9.24
CA ASN A 3 2.66 -13.29 -9.49
C ASN A 3 1.81 -12.04 -9.79
N TYR A 4 2.08 -10.97 -9.07
CA TYR A 4 1.35 -9.74 -9.25
C TYR A 4 2.13 -8.78 -10.14
N ASN A 5 2.06 -9.02 -11.43
CA ASN A 5 2.63 -8.09 -12.43
C ASN A 5 1.54 -7.52 -13.34
N ASP A 6 0.29 -7.80 -13.02
CA ASP A 6 -0.83 -7.49 -13.89
C ASP A 6 -1.47 -6.17 -13.51
N THR A 7 -1.44 -5.22 -14.40
CA THR A 7 -2.04 -3.91 -14.21
C THR A 7 -3.57 -3.95 -14.16
N ASN A 8 -4.19 -5.09 -14.49
CA ASN A 8 -5.64 -5.25 -14.38
C ASN A 8 -6.15 -5.15 -12.95
N TYR A 9 -5.27 -5.31 -11.96
CA TYR A 9 -5.64 -5.12 -10.57
C TYR A 9 -5.60 -3.65 -10.14
N ILE A 10 -5.03 -2.78 -10.98
CA ILE A 10 -5.00 -1.36 -10.70
C ILE A 10 -6.35 -0.77 -11.09
N LYS A 11 -7.12 -0.41 -10.08
CA LYS A 11 -8.43 0.22 -10.27
C LYS A 11 -8.31 1.70 -9.97
N ASP A 12 -9.19 2.48 -10.57
CA ASP A 12 -9.31 3.89 -10.22
C ASP A 12 -9.61 4.03 -8.73
N ASN A 13 -9.26 5.17 -8.17
CA ASN A 13 -9.53 5.48 -6.77
C ASN A 13 -8.74 4.57 -5.81
N THR A 14 -7.48 4.37 -6.14
CA THR A 14 -6.57 3.50 -5.37
C THR A 14 -5.33 4.27 -4.96
N ILE A 15 -4.90 4.07 -3.72
CA ILE A 15 -3.60 4.54 -3.25
C ILE A 15 -2.64 3.35 -3.22
N PHE A 16 -1.44 3.56 -3.72
CA PHE A 16 -0.37 2.57 -3.74
C PHE A 16 0.70 2.99 -2.75
N ILE A 17 1.06 2.10 -1.84
CA ILE A 17 2.03 2.37 -0.79
C ILE A 17 3.21 1.41 -0.90
N PHE A 18 4.42 1.97 -0.94
CA PHE A 18 5.66 1.22 -0.78
C PHE A 18 6.03 1.22 0.70
N THR A 19 6.26 0.04 1.27
CA THR A 19 6.69 -0.06 2.66
C THR A 19 7.66 -1.21 2.85
N THR A 20 8.58 -1.04 3.80
CA THR A 20 9.46 -2.12 4.26
C THR A 20 8.88 -2.85 5.48
N GLY A 21 7.66 -2.50 5.88
CA GLY A 21 6.95 -3.12 7.00
C GLY A 21 6.92 -2.27 8.26
N SER A 22 7.65 -1.17 8.30
CA SER A 22 7.61 -0.24 9.43
C SER A 22 6.21 0.36 9.54
N GLN A 23 5.63 0.33 10.74
CA GLN A 23 4.29 0.85 11.00
C GLN A 23 3.18 0.13 10.23
N LEU A 24 3.45 -1.07 9.72
CA LEU A 24 2.45 -1.90 9.04
C LEU A 24 1.95 -2.97 10.01
N ASN A 25 0.64 -2.97 10.23
CA ASN A 25 -0.02 -3.95 11.09
C ASN A 25 -1.14 -4.60 10.30
N LEU A 26 -0.94 -5.86 9.91
CA LEU A 26 -1.91 -6.62 9.12
C LEU A 26 -2.73 -7.52 10.03
N ASN A 27 -4.04 -7.51 9.82
CA ASN A 27 -4.98 -8.39 10.51
C ASN A 27 -6.00 -8.86 9.47
N PHE A 28 -5.86 -10.11 9.03
CA PHE A 28 -6.71 -10.66 7.96
C PHE A 28 -8.15 -10.86 8.41
N ASP A 29 -8.41 -10.84 9.70
CA ASP A 29 -9.75 -11.01 10.26
C ASP A 29 -10.38 -9.70 10.76
N GLY A 30 -9.75 -8.57 10.49
CA GLY A 30 -10.24 -7.28 10.97
C GLY A 30 -9.54 -6.10 10.34
N ASP A 31 -9.48 -5.02 11.10
CA ASP A 31 -8.88 -3.79 10.63
C ASP A 31 -7.37 -3.85 10.65
N CYS A 32 -6.77 -3.29 9.62
CA CYS A 32 -5.33 -3.17 9.45
C CYS A 32 -4.92 -1.71 9.49
N LYS A 33 -3.62 -1.48 9.68
CA LYS A 33 -3.09 -0.13 9.75
C LYS A 33 -1.75 -0.04 9.05
N THR A 34 -1.54 1.00 8.27
CA THR A 34 -0.23 1.40 7.77
C THR A 34 -0.03 2.88 8.06
N GLY A 35 1.09 3.23 8.61
CA GLY A 35 1.36 4.62 8.99
C GLY A 35 2.86 4.89 8.95
N LYS A 36 3.30 6.03 9.18
CA LYS A 36 2.59 7.31 9.29
C LYS A 36 2.85 8.06 8.00
N TRP A 37 1.83 8.30 7.21
CA TRP A 37 2.01 8.76 5.84
C TRP A 37 1.53 10.20 5.66
N LYS A 38 2.25 10.94 4.84
CA LYS A 38 1.82 12.27 4.42
C LYS A 38 0.88 12.09 3.22
N VAL A 39 -0.42 12.01 3.48
CA VAL A 39 -1.43 11.73 2.47
C VAL A 39 -2.35 12.94 2.28
N ARG A 40 -2.99 12.98 1.12
CA ARG A 40 -4.02 13.99 0.85
C ARG A 40 -5.29 13.63 1.62
N THR A 41 -5.88 14.61 2.27
CA THR A 41 -7.10 14.43 3.07
C THR A 41 -8.34 14.99 2.39
N ASP A 42 -8.19 15.67 1.26
CA ASP A 42 -9.30 16.24 0.51
C ASP A 42 -10.09 15.17 -0.24
N LYS A 43 -9.47 14.03 -0.51
CA LYS A 43 -10.14 12.90 -1.15
C LYS A 43 -9.48 11.60 -0.67
N ILE A 44 -10.26 10.78 0.03
CA ILE A 44 -9.79 9.48 0.51
C ILE A 44 -10.13 8.42 -0.53
N PRO A 45 -9.12 7.70 -1.09
CA PRO A 45 -9.40 6.62 -2.04
C PRO A 45 -10.20 5.49 -1.40
N ASP A 46 -10.86 4.70 -2.23
CA ASP A 46 -11.61 3.53 -1.74
C ASP A 46 -10.72 2.33 -1.50
N ASN A 47 -9.63 2.22 -2.24
CA ASN A 47 -8.80 1.01 -2.24
C ASN A 47 -7.36 1.33 -1.92
N ILE A 48 -6.68 0.35 -1.33
CA ILE A 48 -5.25 0.42 -1.05
C ILE A 48 -4.54 -0.81 -1.61
N ILE A 49 -3.40 -0.57 -2.23
CA ILE A 49 -2.46 -1.62 -2.65
C ILE A 49 -1.15 -1.37 -1.91
N ILE A 50 -0.64 -2.38 -1.24
CA ILE A 50 0.60 -2.28 -0.49
C ILE A 50 1.66 -3.13 -1.16
N TYR A 51 2.76 -2.49 -1.54
CA TYR A 51 3.96 -3.13 -2.04
C TYR A 51 4.91 -3.27 -0.85
N HIS A 52 5.00 -4.49 -0.31
CA HIS A 52 5.75 -4.77 0.90
C HIS A 52 7.03 -5.52 0.57
N LYS A 53 8.16 -4.88 0.76
CA LYS A 53 9.48 -5.48 0.57
C LYS A 53 10.26 -5.39 1.88
N VAL A 54 10.52 -6.54 2.48
CA VAL A 54 10.98 -6.64 3.87
C VAL A 54 12.40 -6.08 4.05
N ASN A 55 13.27 -6.23 3.04
CA ASN A 55 14.63 -5.73 3.11
C ASN A 55 15.17 -5.48 1.70
N ASN A 56 16.43 -5.06 1.61
CA ASN A 56 17.05 -4.74 0.32
C ASN A 56 17.62 -5.98 -0.41
N GLU A 57 17.28 -7.17 0.05
CA GLU A 57 17.68 -8.38 -0.65
C GLU A 57 16.84 -8.58 -1.92
N ASP A 58 17.31 -9.44 -2.80
CA ASP A 58 16.67 -9.76 -4.08
C ASP A 58 15.38 -10.58 -3.89
N SER A 59 14.73 -10.39 -2.77
CA SER A 59 13.47 -11.06 -2.48
C SER A 59 12.32 -10.39 -3.21
N ASN A 60 11.31 -11.19 -3.51
CA ASN A 60 10.06 -10.68 -4.09
C ASN A 60 9.38 -9.74 -3.09
N ALA A 61 8.73 -8.71 -3.62
CA ALA A 61 7.79 -7.95 -2.83
C ALA A 61 6.48 -8.72 -2.72
N THR A 62 5.84 -8.62 -1.57
CA THR A 62 4.49 -9.17 -1.37
C THR A 62 3.48 -8.05 -1.58
N ILE A 63 2.43 -8.34 -2.32
CA ILE A 63 1.39 -7.37 -2.65
C ILE A 63 0.15 -7.71 -1.84
N TYR A 64 -0.31 -6.73 -1.07
CA TYR A 64 -1.57 -6.80 -0.34
C TYR A 64 -2.56 -5.82 -0.93
N LYS A 65 -3.84 -6.17 -0.90
CA LYS A 65 -4.90 -5.24 -1.29
C LYS A 65 -5.97 -5.20 -0.21
N GLY A 66 -6.62 -4.07 -0.11
CA GLY A 66 -7.67 -3.86 0.87
C GLY A 66 -8.56 -2.70 0.51
N SER A 67 -9.56 -2.47 1.38
CA SER A 67 -10.50 -1.36 1.26
C SER A 67 -10.22 -0.35 2.36
N ILE A 68 -10.10 0.91 2.02
CA ILE A 68 -9.80 1.96 3.01
C ILE A 68 -11.04 2.23 3.84
N ILE A 69 -10.87 2.27 5.16
CA ILE A 69 -11.94 2.61 6.10
C ILE A 69 -11.87 4.09 6.44
N LYS A 70 -10.68 4.57 6.84
CA LYS A 70 -10.50 5.96 7.23
C LYS A 70 -9.01 6.30 7.36
N TYR A 71 -8.72 7.59 7.45
CA TYR A 71 -7.43 8.10 7.88
C TYR A 71 -7.55 8.54 9.34
N GLU A 72 -6.54 8.23 10.15
CA GLU A 72 -6.47 8.68 11.54
C GLU A 72 -5.29 9.61 11.75
N PRO A 73 -5.47 10.78 12.36
CA PRO A 73 -4.36 11.65 12.72
C PRO A 73 -3.39 10.94 13.65
N THR A 74 -2.11 11.26 13.52
CA THR A 74 -1.05 10.71 14.36
C THR A 74 -0.47 11.82 15.24
N ASP A 75 0.50 11.46 16.09
CA ASP A 75 1.27 12.41 16.91
C ASP A 75 2.16 13.31 16.04
N ILE A 76 2.38 12.97 14.77
CA ILE A 76 3.14 13.80 13.84
C ILE A 76 2.16 14.61 12.99
N GLU A 77 2.30 15.94 13.03
CA GLU A 77 1.44 16.84 12.27
C GLU A 77 1.47 16.50 10.78
N LYS A 78 0.30 16.50 10.16
CA LYS A 78 0.10 16.19 8.72
C LYS A 78 0.47 14.77 8.33
N ARG A 79 0.67 13.87 9.30
CA ARG A 79 0.88 12.45 9.07
C ARG A 79 -0.32 11.67 9.57
N TYR A 80 -0.70 10.66 8.81
CA TYR A 80 -1.91 9.88 9.08
C TYR A 80 -1.61 8.39 9.03
N ASP A 81 -2.31 7.66 9.89
CA ASP A 81 -2.43 6.22 9.74
C ASP A 81 -3.58 5.94 8.78
N ILE A 82 -3.38 5.00 7.88
CA ILE A 82 -4.42 4.53 6.98
C ILE A 82 -5.00 3.26 7.59
N ILE A 83 -6.28 3.31 7.93
CA ILE A 83 -7.01 2.15 8.46
C ILE A 83 -7.75 1.50 7.29
N PHE A 84 -7.53 0.22 7.11
CA PHE A 84 -8.12 -0.51 6.00
C PHE A 84 -8.54 -1.91 6.43
N GLY A 85 -9.44 -2.51 5.67
CA GLY A 85 -9.95 -3.84 5.95
C GLY A 85 -10.06 -4.67 4.70
N ASN A 86 -10.65 -5.86 4.84
CA ASN A 86 -10.79 -6.82 3.74
C ASN A 86 -9.45 -7.11 3.07
N VAL A 87 -8.38 -7.14 3.86
CA VAL A 87 -7.04 -7.31 3.33
C VAL A 87 -6.85 -8.74 2.84
N GLU A 88 -6.23 -8.86 1.69
CA GLU A 88 -5.82 -10.17 1.17
C GLU A 88 -4.46 -10.06 0.49
N THR A 89 -3.75 -11.16 0.47
CA THR A 89 -2.49 -11.25 -0.26
C THR A 89 -2.83 -11.41 -1.73
N ALA A 90 -2.51 -10.39 -2.53
CA ALA A 90 -2.79 -10.44 -3.97
C ALA A 90 -1.74 -11.25 -4.73
N GLY A 91 -0.53 -11.36 -4.19
CA GLY A 91 0.52 -12.14 -4.81
C GLY A 91 1.91 -11.61 -4.48
N HIS A 92 2.87 -11.97 -5.32
CA HIS A 92 4.25 -11.51 -5.22
C HIS A 92 4.71 -10.93 -6.55
N THR A 93 5.69 -10.06 -6.52
CA THR A 93 6.31 -9.54 -7.73
C THR A 93 7.81 -9.41 -7.54
N LYS A 94 8.56 -9.66 -8.63
CA LYS A 94 9.98 -9.39 -8.71
C LYS A 94 10.26 -7.97 -9.22
N SER A 95 9.25 -7.29 -9.72
CA SER A 95 9.38 -5.92 -10.22
C SER A 95 9.76 -4.99 -9.07
N ASN A 96 10.61 -4.02 -9.35
CA ASN A 96 10.86 -2.96 -8.38
C ASN A 96 9.65 -2.02 -8.31
N TRP A 97 9.70 -1.09 -7.36
CA TRP A 97 8.58 -0.16 -7.13
C TRP A 97 8.20 0.61 -8.40
N HIS A 98 9.19 1.13 -9.12
CA HIS A 98 8.93 1.92 -10.33
C HIS A 98 8.27 1.10 -11.43
N GLU A 99 8.72 -0.12 -11.63
CA GLU A 99 8.13 -1.03 -12.60
C GLU A 99 6.71 -1.42 -12.19
N PHE A 100 6.52 -1.68 -10.92
CA PHE A 100 5.22 -2.09 -10.40
C PHE A 100 4.15 -1.03 -10.60
N ILE A 101 4.45 0.23 -10.28
CA ILE A 101 3.49 1.33 -10.44
C ILE A 101 3.47 1.93 -11.83
N GLY A 102 4.44 1.59 -12.69
CA GLY A 102 4.54 2.13 -14.03
C GLY A 102 4.91 3.61 -14.08
N SER A 103 5.69 4.08 -13.10
CA SER A 103 6.06 5.50 -13.01
C SER A 103 7.47 5.64 -12.48
N LYS A 104 8.14 6.74 -12.83
CA LYS A 104 9.49 7.03 -12.35
C LYS A 104 9.52 7.83 -11.05
N THR A 105 8.40 7.91 -10.34
CA THR A 105 8.35 8.64 -9.08
C THR A 105 9.26 8.03 -8.03
N THR A 106 9.81 8.86 -7.16
CA THR A 106 10.57 8.42 -5.98
C THR A 106 9.68 8.38 -4.74
N SER A 107 8.43 8.82 -4.85
CA SER A 107 7.49 8.83 -3.72
C SER A 107 7.08 7.42 -3.36
N PRO A 108 6.99 7.09 -2.05
CA PRO A 108 6.42 5.81 -1.61
C PRO A 108 4.90 5.79 -1.67
N ILE A 109 4.26 6.86 -2.11
CA ILE A 109 2.82 7.00 -2.21
C ILE A 109 2.46 7.41 -3.62
N VAL A 110 1.56 6.65 -4.25
CA VAL A 110 1.07 6.96 -5.60
C VAL A 110 -0.45 6.81 -5.60
N TYR A 111 -1.12 7.76 -6.21
CA TYR A 111 -2.59 7.74 -6.38
C TYR A 111 -2.94 7.41 -7.82
N LYS A 112 -3.93 6.57 -8.00
CA LYS A 112 -4.42 6.22 -9.33
C LYS A 112 -5.94 6.28 -9.41
#